data_c00b2d4ed20b22cd0e7b72351d827874
#
_entry.id   c00b2d4ed20b22cd0e7b72351d827874
#
_cell.length_a   1.000
_cell.length_b   1.000
_cell.length_c   1.000
_cell.angle_alpha   90.00
_cell.angle_beta   90.00
_cell.angle_gamma   90.00
#
_symmetry.space_group_name_H-M   'P 1'
#
loop_
_entity.id
_entity.type
_entity.pdbx_description
1 polymer ?
#
loop_
_entity_poly.entity_id
_entity_poly.type
_entity_poly.pdbx_seq_one_letter_code
_entity_poly.pdbx_strand_id
1 'polypeptide(L)'
;FKSVDIEVNGSRPFDIQVHNKLFYSRILSGKSLGLGESYMDGWWDCEALDQFSYQMLRGRIDKQVKPTSPAFFIPYIRAYFLNSQSKKRAYIVGKEHYDTGNDLFSLMLDQRMIYSCGYWKNAKNLDQAQINKLDLVCRKLHLKPGMKVLEIGCGWGGFAKYAAENYGVNVHGITVSKEQMDYAKESCKGVDATFELKDYRELNTKYDAI
;
A
#
# COMPACT_ATOMS: atom_id res chain seq x y z
N PHE A 1 23.82 12.32 5.23
CA PHE A 1 24.29 11.27 4.33
C PHE A 1 25.61 10.64 4.79
N LYS A 2 26.63 11.40 5.15
CA LYS A 2 27.91 10.86 5.63
C LYS A 2 27.79 9.84 6.78
N SER A 3 26.83 10.01 7.67
CA SER A 3 26.60 9.09 8.81
C SER A 3 26.08 7.70 8.38
N VAL A 4 25.66 7.56 7.15
CA VAL A 4 25.15 6.32 6.54
C VAL A 4 26.00 5.90 5.34
N ASP A 5 27.25 6.37 5.27
CA ASP A 5 28.23 6.05 4.23
C ASP A 5 27.76 6.40 2.81
N ILE A 6 27.06 7.53 2.65
CA ILE A 6 26.67 8.09 1.34
C ILE A 6 27.34 9.45 1.19
N GLU A 7 27.99 9.66 0.05
CA GLU A 7 28.57 10.94 -0.32
C GLU A 7 27.65 11.69 -1.29
N VAL A 8 27.59 13.01 -1.14
CA VAL A 8 26.92 13.88 -2.09
C VAL A 8 27.92 14.24 -3.18
N ASN A 9 27.55 14.01 -4.43
CA ASN A 9 28.41 14.13 -5.61
C ASN A 9 29.69 13.26 -5.48
N GLY A 10 29.56 12.10 -4.85
CA GLY A 10 30.61 11.10 -4.75
C GLY A 10 30.77 10.30 -6.04
N SER A 11 31.67 9.32 -6.02
CA SER A 11 32.04 8.54 -7.22
C SER A 11 31.52 7.09 -7.20
N ARG A 12 30.93 6.64 -6.09
CA ARG A 12 30.41 5.27 -5.99
C ARG A 12 29.01 5.19 -6.61
N PRO A 13 28.59 4.04 -7.14
CA PRO A 13 27.26 3.90 -7.80
C PRO A 13 26.07 4.27 -6.92
N PHE A 14 26.21 4.16 -5.59
CA PHE A 14 25.18 4.50 -4.62
C PHE A 14 25.32 5.91 -4.00
N ASP A 15 26.33 6.69 -4.41
CA ASP A 15 26.45 8.10 -4.04
C ASP A 15 25.49 8.94 -4.86
N ILE A 16 24.87 9.94 -4.20
CA ILE A 16 23.88 10.78 -4.88
C ILE A 16 24.56 11.91 -5.66
N GLN A 17 24.03 12.18 -6.85
CA GLN A 17 24.43 13.31 -7.68
C GLN A 17 23.36 14.41 -7.57
N VAL A 18 23.70 15.55 -6.97
CA VAL A 18 22.74 16.65 -6.73
C VAL A 18 22.89 17.71 -7.81
N HIS A 19 21.82 17.92 -8.58
CA HIS A 19 21.76 18.86 -9.70
C HIS A 19 21.11 20.20 -9.33
N ASN A 20 20.28 20.21 -8.29
CA ASN A 20 19.57 21.41 -7.84
C ASN A 20 19.85 21.70 -6.35
N LYS A 21 20.32 22.88 -6.03
CA LYS A 21 20.63 23.29 -4.64
C LYS A 21 19.42 23.35 -3.73
N LEU A 22 18.20 23.49 -4.27
CA LEU A 22 16.95 23.48 -3.50
C LEU A 22 16.61 22.08 -2.93
N PHE A 23 17.29 21.03 -3.40
CA PHE A 23 17.22 19.67 -2.87
C PHE A 23 17.32 19.63 -1.34
N TYR A 24 18.31 20.33 -0.77
CA TYR A 24 18.53 20.29 0.68
C TYR A 24 17.35 20.86 1.47
N SER A 25 16.80 21.99 1.03
CA SER A 25 15.64 22.60 1.68
C SER A 25 14.40 21.74 1.55
N ARG A 26 14.20 21.07 0.40
CA ARG A 26 13.07 20.19 0.15
C ARG A 26 13.10 18.93 1.02
N ILE A 27 14.28 18.33 1.19
CA ILE A 27 14.42 17.18 2.11
C ILE A 27 14.22 17.60 3.56
N LEU A 28 14.77 18.72 3.99
CA LEU A 28 14.63 19.20 5.36
C LEU A 28 13.16 19.49 5.70
N SER A 29 12.38 20.04 4.77
CA SER A 29 10.96 20.34 4.97
C SER A 29 10.05 19.13 4.74
N GLY A 30 10.28 18.36 3.66
CA GLY A 30 9.43 17.26 3.20
C GLY A 30 9.87 15.87 3.65
N LYS A 31 11.05 15.74 4.29
CA LYS A 31 11.62 14.45 4.75
C LYS A 31 11.67 13.41 3.61
N SER A 32 11.16 12.19 3.86
CA SER A 32 11.14 11.11 2.85
C SER A 32 10.30 11.45 1.61
N LEU A 33 9.20 12.18 1.78
CA LEU A 33 8.41 12.66 0.64
C LEU A 33 9.21 13.66 -0.19
N GLY A 34 9.85 14.65 0.45
CA GLY A 34 10.70 15.62 -0.23
C GLY A 34 11.88 14.97 -0.96
N LEU A 35 12.44 13.89 -0.43
CA LEU A 35 13.48 13.09 -1.10
C LEU A 35 12.94 12.44 -2.37
N GLY A 36 11.79 11.75 -2.29
CA GLY A 36 11.19 11.07 -3.43
C GLY A 36 10.73 12.04 -4.53
N GLU A 37 10.01 13.10 -4.18
CA GLU A 37 9.56 14.11 -5.15
C GLU A 37 10.72 14.81 -5.84
N SER A 38 11.81 15.14 -5.10
CA SER A 38 12.99 15.76 -5.71
C SER A 38 13.74 14.82 -6.66
N TYR A 39 13.66 13.49 -6.43
CA TYR A 39 14.14 12.50 -7.38
C TYR A 39 13.30 12.50 -8.67
N MET A 40 11.98 12.47 -8.54
CA MET A 40 11.07 12.52 -9.69
C MET A 40 11.23 13.81 -10.53
N ASP A 41 11.53 14.93 -9.88
CA ASP A 41 11.78 16.21 -10.53
C ASP A 41 13.21 16.33 -11.10
N GLY A 42 14.04 15.29 -11.01
CA GLY A 42 15.41 15.28 -11.52
C GLY A 42 16.38 16.20 -10.76
N TRP A 43 16.10 16.55 -9.51
CA TRP A 43 16.98 17.39 -8.71
C TRP A 43 18.20 16.65 -8.19
N TRP A 44 18.12 15.35 -8.18
CA TRP A 44 19.21 14.44 -7.88
C TRP A 44 18.97 13.09 -8.54
N ASP A 45 20.04 12.33 -8.72
CA ASP A 45 19.97 10.93 -9.16
C ASP A 45 21.01 10.07 -8.44
N CYS A 46 20.95 8.75 -8.73
CA CYS A 46 21.86 7.76 -8.19
C CYS A 46 21.85 6.52 -9.10
N GLU A 47 23.02 6.05 -9.50
CA GLU A 47 23.15 4.90 -10.41
C GLU A 47 22.65 3.60 -9.78
N ALA A 48 22.94 3.35 -8.47
CA ALA A 48 22.51 2.18 -7.73
C ALA A 48 21.51 2.57 -6.63
N LEU A 49 20.29 2.92 -7.02
CA LEU A 49 19.23 3.42 -6.12
C LEU A 49 18.82 2.39 -5.05
N ASP A 50 18.91 1.11 -5.35
CA ASP A 50 18.69 0.00 -4.42
C ASP A 50 19.74 0.00 -3.29
N GLN A 51 21.02 0.17 -3.64
CA GLN A 51 22.11 0.25 -2.66
C GLN A 51 22.04 1.52 -1.82
N PHE A 52 21.71 2.66 -2.45
CA PHE A 52 21.41 3.91 -1.74
C PHE A 52 20.32 3.69 -0.70
N SER A 53 19.19 3.12 -1.10
CA SER A 53 18.06 2.83 -0.22
C SER A 53 18.45 1.87 0.92
N TYR A 54 19.26 0.84 0.64
CA TYR A 54 19.78 -0.08 1.63
C TYR A 54 20.63 0.64 2.67
N GLN A 55 21.57 1.51 2.26
CA GLN A 55 22.42 2.28 3.18
C GLN A 55 21.61 3.23 4.07
N MET A 56 20.62 3.92 3.49
CA MET A 56 19.71 4.80 4.23
C MET A 56 18.92 4.06 5.32
N LEU A 57 18.36 2.91 4.99
CA LEU A 57 17.55 2.09 5.91
C LEU A 57 18.43 1.43 6.98
N ARG A 58 19.57 0.83 6.59
CA ARG A 58 20.51 0.21 7.51
C ARG A 58 21.08 1.20 8.52
N GLY A 59 21.43 2.39 8.06
CA GLY A 59 21.99 3.45 8.89
C GLY A 59 20.96 4.15 9.77
N ARG A 60 19.66 3.83 9.66
CA ARG A 60 18.59 4.42 10.48
C ARG A 60 18.64 5.95 10.50
N ILE A 61 18.80 6.59 9.34
CA ILE A 61 18.95 8.05 9.23
C ILE A 61 17.75 8.80 9.85
N ASP A 62 16.57 8.17 9.84
CA ASP A 62 15.34 8.64 10.47
C ASP A 62 15.53 8.92 11.97
N LYS A 63 16.35 8.13 12.65
CA LYS A 63 16.66 8.28 14.09
C LYS A 63 17.83 9.23 14.38
N GLN A 64 18.65 9.52 13.38
CA GLN A 64 19.81 10.38 13.56
C GLN A 64 19.47 11.88 13.43
N VAL A 65 18.39 12.20 12.71
CA VAL A 65 17.92 13.58 12.55
C VAL A 65 17.19 14.01 13.82
N LYS A 66 17.92 14.70 14.73
CA LYS A 66 17.30 15.28 15.92
C LYS A 66 16.48 16.52 15.52
N PRO A 67 15.26 16.67 16.05
CA PRO A 67 14.46 17.88 15.84
C PRO A 67 15.08 19.06 16.62
N THR A 68 15.92 19.83 15.95
CA THR A 68 16.62 20.97 16.58
C THR A 68 15.92 22.32 16.31
N SER A 69 14.85 22.32 15.49
CA SER A 69 14.16 23.56 15.11
C SER A 69 12.65 23.49 15.45
N PRO A 70 12.04 24.60 15.87
CA PRO A 70 10.57 24.72 16.05
C PRO A 70 9.76 24.27 14.81
N ALA A 71 10.34 24.39 13.61
CA ALA A 71 9.74 23.92 12.36
C ALA A 71 9.43 22.41 12.33
N PHE A 72 10.09 21.60 13.17
CA PHE A 72 9.78 20.18 13.32
C PHE A 72 8.54 19.92 14.19
N PHE A 73 8.18 20.86 15.08
CA PHE A 73 7.01 20.70 15.94
C PHE A 73 5.72 21.13 15.26
N ILE A 74 5.76 22.06 14.29
CA ILE A 74 4.58 22.53 13.57
C ILE A 74 3.82 21.39 12.86
N PRO A 75 4.47 20.51 12.07
CA PRO A 75 3.79 19.36 11.46
C PRO A 75 3.23 18.38 12.50
N TYR A 76 3.92 18.18 13.63
CA TYR A 76 3.46 17.30 14.70
C TYR A 76 2.21 17.86 15.40
N ILE A 77 2.22 19.15 15.76
CA ILE A 77 1.07 19.86 16.33
C ILE A 77 -0.09 19.85 15.33
N ARG A 78 0.18 20.12 14.07
CA ARG A 78 -0.82 20.08 12.99
C ARG A 78 -1.42 18.69 12.81
N ALA A 79 -0.60 17.62 12.87
CA ALA A 79 -1.08 16.23 12.79
C ALA A 79 -1.92 15.83 14.02
N TYR A 80 -1.59 16.35 15.21
CA TYR A 80 -2.34 16.10 16.43
C TYR A 80 -3.72 16.78 16.41
N PHE A 81 -3.80 18.04 15.97
CA PHE A 81 -5.05 18.80 15.92
C PHE A 81 -5.88 18.55 14.65
N LEU A 82 -5.24 18.26 13.53
CA LEU A 82 -5.91 17.95 12.27
C LEU A 82 -5.87 16.43 12.04
N ASN A 83 -6.93 15.74 12.45
CA ASN A 83 -7.07 14.31 12.20
C ASN A 83 -6.99 14.02 10.69
N SER A 84 -5.79 13.68 10.23
CA SER A 84 -5.51 13.36 8.82
C SER A 84 -6.17 12.06 8.36
N GLN A 85 -6.69 11.25 9.30
CA GLN A 85 -7.41 10.00 9.03
C GLN A 85 -8.93 10.15 9.20
N SER A 86 -9.48 11.34 8.91
CA SER A 86 -10.93 11.52 8.92
C SER A 86 -11.61 10.64 7.86
N LYS A 87 -12.87 10.22 8.11
CA LYS A 87 -13.67 9.42 7.17
C LYS A 87 -13.72 10.05 5.77
N LYS A 88 -13.88 11.38 5.66
CA LYS A 88 -13.85 12.10 4.37
C LYS A 88 -12.55 11.90 3.59
N ARG A 89 -11.40 11.82 4.27
CA ARG A 89 -10.10 11.63 3.61
C ARG A 89 -9.82 10.19 3.20
N ALA A 90 -10.45 9.20 3.83
CA ALA A 90 -10.34 7.81 3.39
C ALA A 90 -10.78 7.63 1.94
N TYR A 91 -11.87 8.30 1.54
CA TYR A 91 -12.37 8.26 0.15
C TYR A 91 -11.48 9.02 -0.85
N ILE A 92 -10.71 10.04 -0.40
CA ILE A 92 -9.74 10.75 -1.26
C ILE A 92 -8.59 9.80 -1.64
N VAL A 93 -8.09 8.99 -0.69
CA VAL A 93 -7.05 8.00 -0.96
C VAL A 93 -7.53 6.97 -1.98
N GLY A 94 -8.80 6.50 -1.86
CA GLY A 94 -9.42 5.62 -2.85
C GLY A 94 -9.39 6.25 -4.25
N LYS A 95 -9.83 7.50 -4.36
CA LYS A 95 -9.91 8.22 -5.62
C LYS A 95 -8.53 8.49 -6.25
N GLU A 96 -7.55 8.93 -5.48
CA GLU A 96 -6.23 9.30 -6.01
C GLU A 96 -5.33 8.09 -6.30
N HIS A 97 -5.49 6.99 -5.57
CA HIS A 97 -4.60 5.83 -5.66
C HIS A 97 -5.12 4.70 -6.56
N TYR A 98 -6.43 4.45 -6.54
CA TYR A 98 -7.01 3.29 -7.20
C TYR A 98 -7.90 3.65 -8.40
N ASP A 99 -8.36 4.90 -8.52
CA ASP A 99 -9.16 5.36 -9.65
C ASP A 99 -8.30 5.82 -10.86
N THR A 100 -7.03 5.39 -10.92
CA THR A 100 -6.12 5.56 -12.08
C THR A 100 -6.52 4.68 -13.28
N GLY A 101 -7.55 3.84 -13.11
CA GLY A 101 -8.03 2.91 -14.13
C GLY A 101 -7.57 1.47 -13.91
N ASN A 102 -8.47 0.52 -14.18
CA ASN A 102 -8.20 -0.90 -13.96
C ASN A 102 -7.19 -1.48 -14.99
N ASP A 103 -6.97 -0.80 -16.11
CA ASP A 103 -6.11 -1.28 -17.20
C ASP A 103 -4.66 -1.46 -16.75
N LEU A 104 -4.11 -0.47 -16.02
CA LEU A 104 -2.75 -0.57 -15.47
C LEU A 104 -2.63 -1.76 -14.50
N PHE A 105 -3.58 -1.90 -13.60
CA PHE A 105 -3.56 -2.97 -12.61
C PHE A 105 -3.74 -4.36 -13.24
N SER A 106 -4.58 -4.48 -14.28
CA SER A 106 -4.77 -5.74 -14.99
C SER A 106 -3.52 -6.23 -15.73
N LEU A 107 -2.65 -5.31 -16.17
CA LEU A 107 -1.37 -5.64 -16.79
C LEU A 107 -0.28 -6.02 -15.79
N MET A 108 -0.39 -5.53 -14.56
CA MET A 108 0.63 -5.68 -13.52
C MET A 108 0.35 -6.83 -12.55
N LEU A 109 -0.93 -7.10 -12.25
CA LEU A 109 -1.34 -8.05 -11.22
C LEU A 109 -1.62 -9.44 -11.81
N ASP A 110 -1.88 -10.41 -10.92
CA ASP A 110 -2.37 -11.73 -11.28
C ASP A 110 -3.82 -11.68 -11.82
N GLN A 111 -4.30 -12.79 -12.35
CA GLN A 111 -5.66 -12.90 -12.93
C GLN A 111 -6.79 -12.59 -11.94
N ARG A 112 -6.53 -12.61 -10.64
CA ARG A 112 -7.49 -12.27 -9.57
C ARG A 112 -7.38 -10.84 -9.09
N MET A 113 -6.50 -10.04 -9.70
CA MET A 113 -6.28 -8.64 -9.34
C MET A 113 -5.89 -8.46 -7.87
N ILE A 114 -4.98 -9.29 -7.35
CA ILE A 114 -4.54 -9.23 -5.97
C ILE A 114 -3.36 -8.26 -5.81
N TYR A 115 -3.59 -7.12 -5.19
CA TYR A 115 -2.58 -6.08 -4.98
C TYR A 115 -1.89 -6.19 -3.63
N SER A 116 -1.37 -7.38 -3.33
CA SER A 116 -0.57 -7.65 -2.13
C SER A 116 0.39 -8.82 -2.41
N CYS A 117 1.41 -9.01 -1.56
CA CYS A 117 2.44 -10.03 -1.80
C CYS A 117 1.85 -11.44 -1.88
N GLY A 118 2.37 -12.25 -2.81
CA GLY A 118 2.04 -13.67 -2.94
C GLY A 118 2.81 -14.54 -1.95
N TYR A 119 2.35 -15.79 -1.76
CA TYR A 119 3.06 -16.80 -0.98
C TYR A 119 3.78 -17.76 -1.92
N TRP A 120 5.08 -17.55 -2.07
CA TRP A 120 5.91 -18.19 -3.10
C TRP A 120 6.36 -19.61 -2.78
N LYS A 121 6.02 -20.15 -1.61
CA LYS A 121 6.38 -21.55 -1.30
C LYS A 121 5.75 -22.50 -2.31
N ASN A 122 6.60 -23.18 -3.07
CA ASN A 122 6.23 -24.11 -4.16
C ASN A 122 5.46 -23.45 -5.33
N ALA A 123 5.48 -22.13 -5.46
CA ALA A 123 4.87 -21.42 -6.59
C ALA A 123 5.86 -21.27 -7.75
N LYS A 124 5.37 -21.43 -8.97
CA LYS A 124 6.16 -21.30 -10.21
C LYS A 124 5.94 -19.95 -10.91
N ASN A 125 4.86 -19.28 -10.60
CA ASN A 125 4.47 -17.98 -11.15
C ASN A 125 3.64 -17.19 -10.14
N LEU A 126 3.30 -15.94 -10.49
CA LEU A 126 2.56 -15.04 -9.64
C LEU A 126 1.14 -15.56 -9.32
N ASP A 127 0.42 -16.10 -10.31
CA ASP A 127 -0.93 -16.64 -10.09
C ASP A 127 -0.93 -17.75 -9.04
N GLN A 128 0.03 -18.69 -9.13
CA GLN A 128 0.16 -19.75 -8.15
C GLN A 128 0.54 -19.22 -6.77
N ALA A 129 1.41 -18.20 -6.68
CA ALA A 129 1.78 -17.58 -5.42
C ALA A 129 0.59 -16.87 -4.76
N GLN A 130 -0.28 -16.24 -5.56
CA GLN A 130 -1.50 -15.60 -5.06
C GLN A 130 -2.52 -16.64 -4.60
N ILE A 131 -2.75 -17.71 -5.35
CA ILE A 131 -3.62 -18.84 -4.93
C ILE A 131 -3.13 -19.41 -3.59
N ASN A 132 -1.84 -19.70 -3.48
CA ASN A 132 -1.24 -20.22 -2.24
C ASN A 132 -1.46 -19.28 -1.05
N LYS A 133 -1.38 -17.97 -1.28
CA LYS A 133 -1.65 -16.97 -0.25
C LYS A 133 -3.12 -16.93 0.15
N LEU A 134 -4.04 -16.95 -0.80
CA LEU A 134 -5.48 -16.93 -0.54
C LEU A 134 -5.90 -18.18 0.26
N ASP A 135 -5.44 -19.36 -0.16
CA ASP A 135 -5.66 -20.61 0.56
C ASP A 135 -5.10 -20.57 1.99
N LEU A 136 -3.87 -20.07 2.14
CA LEU A 136 -3.25 -19.93 3.46
C LEU A 136 -4.05 -19.02 4.39
N VAL A 137 -4.61 -17.91 3.89
CA VAL A 137 -5.46 -17.00 4.64
C VAL A 137 -6.75 -17.71 5.07
N CYS A 138 -7.44 -18.37 4.14
CA CYS A 138 -8.67 -19.13 4.45
C CYS A 138 -8.44 -20.21 5.51
N ARG A 139 -7.33 -20.94 5.42
CA ARG A 139 -6.97 -21.95 6.42
C ARG A 139 -6.63 -21.34 7.79
N LYS A 140 -5.93 -20.20 7.84
CA LYS A 140 -5.63 -19.49 9.09
C LYS A 140 -6.87 -18.96 9.77
N LEU A 141 -7.86 -18.53 9.00
CA LEU A 141 -9.16 -18.08 9.50
C LEU A 141 -10.09 -19.25 9.86
N HIS A 142 -9.66 -20.51 9.61
CA HIS A 142 -10.47 -21.71 9.83
C HIS A 142 -11.84 -21.63 9.15
N LEU A 143 -11.90 -21.09 7.92
CA LEU A 143 -13.15 -20.89 7.21
C LEU A 143 -13.90 -22.20 6.96
N LYS A 144 -15.22 -22.17 7.17
CA LYS A 144 -16.14 -23.29 6.97
C LYS A 144 -17.34 -22.81 6.16
N PRO A 145 -17.98 -23.70 5.38
CA PRO A 145 -19.16 -23.37 4.61
C PRO A 145 -20.25 -22.67 5.45
N GLY A 146 -20.84 -21.62 4.89
CA GLY A 146 -21.91 -20.84 5.53
C GLY A 146 -21.44 -19.73 6.48
N MET A 147 -20.13 -19.65 6.82
CA MET A 147 -19.60 -18.55 7.64
C MET A 147 -19.75 -17.21 6.91
N LYS A 148 -20.05 -16.16 7.69
CA LYS A 148 -20.09 -14.78 7.24
C LYS A 148 -18.71 -14.13 7.46
N VAL A 149 -18.05 -13.75 6.38
CA VAL A 149 -16.69 -13.17 6.40
C VAL A 149 -16.76 -11.70 6.02
N LEU A 150 -16.10 -10.84 6.78
CA LEU A 150 -15.87 -9.45 6.39
C LEU A 150 -14.47 -9.31 5.79
N GLU A 151 -14.39 -8.73 4.59
CA GLU A 151 -13.12 -8.34 3.98
C GLU A 151 -12.98 -6.81 3.95
N ILE A 152 -12.08 -6.26 4.76
CA ILE A 152 -11.81 -4.82 4.82
C ILE A 152 -10.72 -4.47 3.83
N GLY A 153 -11.04 -3.60 2.87
CA GLY A 153 -10.15 -3.32 1.74
C GLY A 153 -10.15 -4.46 0.73
N CYS A 154 -11.34 -4.85 0.28
CA CYS A 154 -11.53 -6.02 -0.60
C CYS A 154 -10.89 -5.90 -1.99
N GLY A 155 -10.34 -4.73 -2.34
CA GLY A 155 -9.76 -4.51 -3.65
C GLY A 155 -10.77 -4.83 -4.76
N TRP A 156 -10.34 -5.56 -5.76
CA TRP A 156 -11.17 -6.00 -6.90
C TRP A 156 -11.95 -7.30 -6.65
N GLY A 157 -12.03 -7.74 -5.38
CA GLY A 157 -12.84 -8.90 -4.97
C GLY A 157 -12.16 -10.26 -5.11
N GLY A 158 -10.86 -10.29 -5.37
CA GLY A 158 -10.15 -11.54 -5.64
C GLY A 158 -10.14 -12.52 -4.48
N PHE A 159 -9.98 -12.07 -3.22
CA PHE A 159 -10.10 -12.94 -2.05
C PHE A 159 -11.55 -13.37 -1.84
N ALA A 160 -12.50 -12.43 -1.91
CA ALA A 160 -13.93 -12.73 -1.72
C ALA A 160 -14.39 -13.84 -2.68
N LYS A 161 -14.05 -13.71 -3.98
CA LYS A 161 -14.36 -14.72 -4.99
C LYS A 161 -13.74 -16.08 -4.65
N TYR A 162 -12.44 -16.09 -4.35
CA TYR A 162 -11.72 -17.32 -4.02
C TYR A 162 -12.32 -18.02 -2.78
N ALA A 163 -12.57 -17.28 -1.71
CA ALA A 163 -13.11 -17.82 -0.47
C ALA A 163 -14.53 -18.35 -0.64
N ALA A 164 -15.40 -17.64 -1.36
CA ALA A 164 -16.76 -18.10 -1.65
C ALA A 164 -16.75 -19.39 -2.50
N GLU A 165 -15.96 -19.43 -3.59
CA GLU A 165 -15.88 -20.57 -4.51
C GLU A 165 -15.28 -21.82 -3.86
N ASN A 166 -14.22 -21.67 -3.04
CA ASN A 166 -13.44 -22.81 -2.55
C ASN A 166 -13.76 -23.22 -1.11
N TYR A 167 -14.34 -22.32 -0.32
CA TYR A 167 -14.66 -22.56 1.09
C TYR A 167 -16.14 -22.45 1.40
N GLY A 168 -16.98 -22.06 0.43
CA GLY A 168 -18.44 -21.96 0.59
C GLY A 168 -18.88 -20.92 1.62
N VAL A 169 -18.13 -19.84 1.78
CA VAL A 169 -18.42 -18.77 2.74
C VAL A 169 -19.17 -17.62 2.06
N ASN A 170 -19.90 -16.84 2.87
CA ASN A 170 -20.55 -15.60 2.42
C ASN A 170 -19.62 -14.44 2.71
N VAL A 171 -19.11 -13.75 1.69
CA VAL A 171 -18.17 -12.64 1.89
C VAL A 171 -18.84 -11.29 1.72
N HIS A 172 -18.70 -10.42 2.73
CA HIS A 172 -19.03 -9.01 2.60
C HIS A 172 -17.73 -8.22 2.46
N GLY A 173 -17.43 -7.76 1.26
CA GLY A 173 -16.27 -6.93 0.94
C GLY A 173 -16.60 -5.44 1.05
N ILE A 174 -15.74 -4.68 1.72
CA ILE A 174 -15.85 -3.22 1.75
C ILE A 174 -14.57 -2.58 1.23
N THR A 175 -14.72 -1.48 0.53
CA THR A 175 -13.61 -0.66 0.02
C THR A 175 -14.00 0.82 0.02
N VAL A 176 -13.02 1.70 -0.07
CA VAL A 176 -13.21 3.16 -0.22
C VAL A 176 -12.97 3.62 -1.67
N SER A 177 -12.70 2.71 -2.59
CA SER A 177 -12.57 2.96 -4.03
C SER A 177 -13.82 2.50 -4.77
N LYS A 178 -14.45 3.42 -5.51
CA LYS A 178 -15.62 3.12 -6.34
C LYS A 178 -15.26 2.19 -7.50
N GLU A 179 -14.12 2.41 -8.15
CA GLU A 179 -13.61 1.60 -9.26
C GLU A 179 -13.41 0.14 -8.84
N GLN A 180 -12.78 -0.09 -7.69
CA GLN A 180 -12.60 -1.43 -7.15
C GLN A 180 -13.92 -2.11 -6.85
N MET A 181 -14.86 -1.39 -6.20
CA MET A 181 -16.17 -1.93 -5.85
C MET A 181 -16.97 -2.34 -7.10
N ASP A 182 -17.00 -1.46 -8.12
CA ASP A 182 -17.76 -1.72 -9.34
C ASP A 182 -17.18 -2.94 -10.09
N TYR A 183 -15.84 -3.04 -10.18
CA TYR A 183 -15.17 -4.20 -10.74
C TYR A 183 -15.46 -5.48 -9.94
N ALA A 184 -15.36 -5.43 -8.60
CA ALA A 184 -15.61 -6.58 -7.74
C ALA A 184 -17.04 -7.12 -7.90
N LYS A 185 -18.05 -6.24 -7.99
CA LYS A 185 -19.44 -6.61 -8.25
C LYS A 185 -19.61 -7.36 -9.56
N GLU A 186 -18.92 -6.91 -10.60
CA GLU A 186 -18.99 -7.55 -11.92
C GLU A 186 -18.25 -8.90 -11.95
N SER A 187 -17.00 -8.93 -11.45
CA SER A 187 -16.13 -10.11 -11.46
C SER A 187 -16.63 -11.25 -10.55
N CYS A 188 -17.43 -10.92 -9.54
CA CYS A 188 -17.97 -11.87 -8.57
C CYS A 188 -19.44 -12.20 -8.81
N LYS A 189 -20.00 -11.91 -9.98
CA LYS A 189 -21.36 -12.34 -10.32
C LYS A 189 -21.51 -13.86 -10.20
N GLY A 190 -22.52 -14.30 -9.51
CA GLY A 190 -22.85 -15.73 -9.35
C GLY A 190 -22.10 -16.42 -8.19
N VAL A 191 -21.29 -15.72 -7.43
CA VAL A 191 -20.68 -16.22 -6.19
C VAL A 191 -21.28 -15.51 -4.96
N ASP A 192 -21.15 -16.13 -3.79
CA ASP A 192 -21.76 -15.64 -2.56
C ASP A 192 -20.89 -14.53 -1.93
N ALA A 193 -20.81 -13.40 -2.64
CA ALA A 193 -20.07 -12.22 -2.27
C ALA A 193 -20.85 -10.94 -2.55
N THR A 194 -20.81 -10.01 -1.60
CA THR A 194 -21.43 -8.68 -1.72
C THR A 194 -20.38 -7.59 -1.48
N PHE A 195 -20.52 -6.45 -2.17
CA PHE A 195 -19.53 -5.37 -2.09
C PHE A 195 -20.19 -4.03 -1.82
N GLU A 196 -19.60 -3.25 -0.90
CA GLU A 196 -20.09 -1.95 -0.48
C GLU A 196 -18.96 -0.90 -0.47
N LEU A 197 -19.27 0.30 -0.96
CA LEU A 197 -18.38 1.47 -0.81
C LEU A 197 -18.59 2.03 0.60
N LYS A 198 -17.71 1.63 1.52
CA LYS A 198 -17.90 1.93 2.94
C LYS A 198 -16.58 1.95 3.72
N ASP A 199 -16.48 2.89 4.65
CA ASP A 199 -15.41 2.89 5.64
C ASP A 199 -15.74 1.88 6.76
N TYR A 200 -14.77 1.04 7.15
CA TYR A 200 -14.98 0.00 8.16
C TYR A 200 -15.48 0.53 9.51
N ARG A 201 -15.21 1.81 9.83
CA ARG A 201 -15.70 2.50 11.05
C ARG A 201 -17.20 2.73 11.06
N GLU A 202 -17.89 2.46 9.95
CA GLU A 202 -19.35 2.61 9.81
C GLU A 202 -20.09 1.28 9.93
N LEU A 203 -19.33 0.18 10.13
CA LEU A 203 -19.91 -1.14 10.30
C LEU A 203 -20.36 -1.37 11.74
N ASN A 204 -21.58 -1.90 11.88
CA ASN A 204 -22.17 -2.29 13.17
C ASN A 204 -22.60 -3.77 13.18
N THR A 205 -22.20 -4.55 12.17
CA THR A 205 -22.57 -5.95 11.98
C THR A 205 -21.48 -6.87 12.54
N LYS A 206 -21.87 -8.03 13.03
CA LYS A 206 -20.94 -9.08 13.48
C LYS A 206 -20.72 -10.08 12.36
N TYR A 207 -19.49 -10.59 12.28
CA TYR A 207 -19.05 -11.60 11.33
C TYR A 207 -18.36 -12.73 12.07
N ASP A 208 -18.29 -13.90 11.42
CA ASP A 208 -17.61 -15.09 11.98
C ASP A 208 -16.10 -14.98 11.82
N ALA A 209 -15.62 -14.29 10.77
CA ALA A 209 -14.21 -13.99 10.53
C ALA A 209 -14.05 -12.60 9.85
N ILE A 210 -12.88 -11.98 10.05
CA ILE A 210 -12.49 -10.69 9.45
C ILE A 210 -11.08 -10.81 8.91
#